data_e035095e0f9bf40ab08ab04c11fcee1c
#
_entry.id   e035095e0f9bf40ab08ab04c11fcee1c
#
_cell.length_a   1.000
_cell.length_b   1.000
_cell.length_c   1.000
_cell.angle_alpha   90.00
_cell.angle_beta   90.00
_cell.angle_gamma   90.00
#
_symmetry.space_group_name_H-M   'P 1'
#
loop_
_entity.id
_entity.type
_entity.pdbx_description
1 polymer ?
#
loop_
_entity_poly.entity_id
_entity_poly.type
_entity_poly.pdbx_seq_one_letter_code
_entity_poly.pdbx_strand_id
1 'polypeptide(L)'
;MPTPPAIEARGSRIYLRLPPERTEPLSAVVARLRQELPGLGIDWVAVREAYKHGRGRPFPIADRDPEATGAEKAKIRFSRDGLTAYLILYPPKGRGRRLTEAQVLELAAAYGVPRDLVDPDALRRALLRRSYLEPEPFARGRPPEDGGPARMRWHGGVPVDPESFLRALEAGGEVPDPALLLVRPGDAAGVFQPPGRGTPGLSAQGRPIPARPGANPVRLGRGLGIAPDGRTVVAQVGGHLRITGPGGIHAEVVPVLRAGGPADLAPWRDRLYPGSVVIEGDLEVPFPVRVLGDMEVRGSLIRSPVEVLGSLFVRDGIIQARTVPVQVGGVVSAGFVERSRVVAHTVHVRRYVLKGAIAALHTVWVADPGDIRGGRTVAGRRIRAGEIGNPNALATEVAAGMAPLAATFEKLYRSWARRLSEEKPPGEGPNPAEAAAQWAERAGAVETPDPLAARISARKVHPGVTVRMGSAVRTLESPIGPVDFSFERFGARGRVALTRR
;
A
#
# COMPACT_ATOMS: atom_id res chain seq x y z
N MET A 1 -5.68 -52.79 8.78
CA MET A 1 -6.95 -52.41 8.14
C MET A 1 -7.80 -51.68 9.14
N PRO A 2 -8.42 -50.53 8.80
CA PRO A 2 -9.29 -49.84 9.73
C PRO A 2 -10.52 -50.70 10.06
N THR A 3 -10.83 -50.81 11.34
CA THR A 3 -11.97 -51.58 11.83
C THR A 3 -13.25 -50.93 11.35
N PRO A 4 -14.16 -51.62 10.63
CA PRO A 4 -15.39 -51.03 10.17
C PRO A 4 -16.32 -50.72 11.35
N PRO A 5 -17.27 -49.75 11.18
CA PRO A 5 -18.31 -49.54 12.17
C PRO A 5 -19.04 -50.78 12.51
N ALA A 6 -19.17 -51.14 13.80
CA ALA A 6 -19.87 -52.30 14.25
C ALA A 6 -21.27 -51.98 14.77
N ILE A 7 -22.29 -52.72 14.34
CA ILE A 7 -23.64 -52.64 14.85
C ILE A 7 -23.84 -53.85 15.79
N GLU A 8 -24.11 -53.58 17.06
CA GLU A 8 -24.29 -54.58 18.11
C GLU A 8 -25.72 -54.55 18.64
N ALA A 9 -26.38 -55.70 18.66
CA ALA A 9 -27.68 -55.84 19.32
C ALA A 9 -27.49 -56.35 20.75
N ARG A 10 -27.99 -55.57 21.74
CA ARG A 10 -27.96 -55.94 23.17
C ARG A 10 -29.32 -55.78 23.76
N GLY A 11 -29.98 -56.90 24.05
CA GLY A 11 -31.37 -56.89 24.54
C GLY A 11 -32.35 -56.29 23.54
N SER A 12 -33.17 -55.34 23.98
CA SER A 12 -34.13 -54.57 23.15
C SER A 12 -33.51 -53.41 22.37
N ARG A 13 -32.21 -53.16 22.53
CA ARG A 13 -31.55 -52.00 21.92
C ARG A 13 -30.45 -52.35 20.91
N ILE A 14 -30.29 -51.52 19.91
CA ILE A 14 -29.22 -51.59 18.91
C ILE A 14 -28.24 -50.48 19.19
N TYR A 15 -26.94 -50.85 19.21
CA TYR A 15 -25.83 -49.96 19.48
C TYR A 15 -24.93 -49.81 18.24
N LEU A 16 -24.48 -48.60 18.02
CA LEU A 16 -23.45 -48.27 17.02
C LEU A 16 -22.13 -48.06 17.74
N ARG A 17 -21.07 -48.76 17.31
CA ARG A 17 -19.70 -48.53 17.73
C ARG A 17 -18.91 -48.05 16.52
N LEU A 18 -18.38 -46.85 16.56
CA LEU A 18 -17.50 -46.27 15.54
C LEU A 18 -16.06 -46.42 15.97
N PRO A 19 -15.11 -46.67 15.06
CA PRO A 19 -13.68 -46.69 15.39
C PRO A 19 -13.20 -45.33 15.91
N PRO A 20 -12.12 -45.28 16.74
CA PRO A 20 -11.58 -44.03 17.25
C PRO A 20 -11.11 -43.10 16.15
N GLU A 21 -10.52 -43.66 15.09
CA GLU A 21 -10.12 -42.98 13.87
C GLU A 21 -11.25 -43.00 12.84
N ARG A 22 -11.67 -41.81 12.40
CA ARG A 22 -12.78 -41.68 11.47
C ARG A 22 -12.30 -41.85 10.03
N THR A 23 -12.60 -42.96 9.42
CA THR A 23 -12.22 -43.26 8.04
C THR A 23 -13.35 -43.01 7.03
N GLU A 24 -14.58 -42.83 7.51
CA GLU A 24 -15.76 -42.64 6.65
C GLU A 24 -16.53 -41.36 7.04
N PRO A 25 -17.07 -40.62 6.08
CA PRO A 25 -17.95 -39.49 6.36
C PRO A 25 -19.27 -39.93 7.01
N LEU A 26 -19.92 -39.05 7.76
CA LEU A 26 -21.19 -39.33 8.44
C LEU A 26 -22.30 -39.80 7.47
N SER A 27 -22.31 -39.28 6.25
CA SER A 27 -23.21 -39.69 5.19
C SER A 27 -23.08 -41.16 4.82
N ALA A 28 -21.86 -41.69 4.77
CA ALA A 28 -21.61 -43.11 4.49
C ALA A 28 -22.11 -44.00 5.64
N VAL A 29 -21.86 -43.60 6.90
CA VAL A 29 -22.39 -44.29 8.08
C VAL A 29 -23.95 -44.33 8.08
N VAL A 30 -24.55 -43.19 7.75
CA VAL A 30 -26.03 -43.09 7.64
C VAL A 30 -26.57 -43.99 6.53
N ALA A 31 -25.94 -44.03 5.37
CA ALA A 31 -26.33 -44.89 4.25
C ALA A 31 -26.28 -46.38 4.63
N ARG A 32 -25.17 -46.78 5.29
CA ARG A 32 -24.98 -48.17 5.78
C ARG A 32 -26.06 -48.55 6.82
N LEU A 33 -26.31 -47.71 7.83
CA LEU A 33 -27.30 -47.98 8.84
C LEU A 33 -28.73 -48.15 8.25
N ARG A 34 -29.04 -47.44 7.18
CA ARG A 34 -30.31 -47.62 6.44
C ARG A 34 -30.38 -48.94 5.71
N GLN A 35 -29.28 -49.38 5.16
CA GLN A 35 -29.18 -50.65 4.42
C GLN A 35 -29.21 -51.84 5.36
N GLU A 36 -28.52 -51.81 6.50
CA GLU A 36 -28.40 -52.89 7.43
C GLU A 36 -29.55 -53.01 8.44
N LEU A 37 -30.28 -51.90 8.68
CA LEU A 37 -31.38 -51.85 9.63
C LEU A 37 -32.68 -51.33 8.96
N PRO A 38 -33.20 -52.00 7.92
CA PRO A 38 -34.37 -51.52 7.20
C PRO A 38 -35.60 -51.64 8.10
N GLY A 39 -36.39 -50.55 8.19
CA GLY A 39 -37.67 -50.50 8.94
C GLY A 39 -37.55 -50.22 10.45
N LEU A 40 -36.33 -50.16 11.00
CA LEU A 40 -36.13 -49.80 12.40
C LEU A 40 -36.12 -48.27 12.62
N GLY A 41 -36.71 -47.87 13.75
CA GLY A 41 -36.74 -46.47 14.18
C GLY A 41 -35.41 -46.00 14.75
N ILE A 42 -34.45 -45.64 13.87
CA ILE A 42 -33.10 -45.21 14.27
C ILE A 42 -33.14 -43.79 14.88
N ASP A 43 -32.50 -43.62 16.04
CA ASP A 43 -32.25 -42.30 16.64
C ASP A 43 -31.02 -41.65 15.99
N TRP A 44 -31.28 -40.80 15.03
CA TRP A 44 -30.25 -40.13 14.25
C TRP A 44 -29.50 -39.03 15.04
N VAL A 45 -30.06 -38.56 16.17
CA VAL A 45 -29.37 -37.68 17.09
C VAL A 45 -28.28 -38.49 17.81
N ALA A 46 -28.63 -39.67 18.30
CA ALA A 46 -27.67 -40.58 18.92
C ALA A 46 -26.60 -41.05 17.94
N VAL A 47 -26.91 -41.31 16.67
CA VAL A 47 -25.91 -41.62 15.62
C VAL A 47 -24.92 -40.46 15.42
N ARG A 48 -25.41 -39.22 15.41
CA ARG A 48 -24.56 -38.05 15.27
C ARG A 48 -23.67 -37.85 16.51
N GLU A 49 -24.20 -38.05 17.70
CA GLU A 49 -23.41 -37.99 18.93
C GLU A 49 -22.37 -39.13 18.98
N ALA A 50 -22.72 -40.34 18.58
CA ALA A 50 -21.77 -41.43 18.41
C ALA A 50 -20.68 -41.07 17.41
N TYR A 51 -21.02 -40.43 16.31
CA TYR A 51 -20.05 -39.98 15.29
C TYR A 51 -19.12 -38.88 15.83
N LYS A 52 -19.62 -37.95 16.61
CA LYS A 52 -18.82 -36.85 17.18
C LYS A 52 -17.93 -37.28 18.37
N HIS A 53 -18.51 -38.09 19.27
CA HIS A 53 -17.98 -38.32 20.60
C HIS A 53 -17.72 -39.79 20.94
N GLY A 54 -18.05 -40.72 20.02
CA GLY A 54 -18.10 -42.15 20.29
C GLY A 54 -16.77 -42.83 20.65
N ARG A 55 -15.65 -42.42 20.05
CA ARG A 55 -14.28 -42.89 20.29
C ARG A 55 -14.17 -44.39 20.65
N GLY A 56 -14.86 -45.24 19.89
CA GLY A 56 -14.88 -46.71 20.11
C GLY A 56 -15.88 -47.19 21.15
N ARG A 57 -16.66 -46.31 21.78
CA ARG A 57 -17.75 -46.67 22.73
C ARG A 57 -19.05 -47.01 21.99
N PRO A 58 -19.84 -48.00 22.46
CA PRO A 58 -21.14 -48.32 21.90
C PRO A 58 -22.18 -47.27 22.32
N PHE A 59 -22.88 -46.71 21.34
CA PHE A 59 -23.98 -45.78 21.52
C PHE A 59 -25.32 -46.41 21.12
N PRO A 60 -26.39 -46.36 21.96
CA PRO A 60 -27.70 -46.88 21.60
C PRO A 60 -28.28 -46.01 20.49
N ILE A 61 -28.62 -46.59 19.35
CA ILE A 61 -29.11 -45.87 18.17
C ILE A 61 -30.54 -46.28 17.73
N ALA A 62 -31.06 -47.39 18.22
CA ALA A 62 -32.42 -47.82 17.90
C ALA A 62 -32.95 -48.78 18.97
N ASP A 63 -34.27 -48.81 19.10
CA ASP A 63 -35.01 -49.90 19.78
C ASP A 63 -35.51 -50.90 18.76
N ARG A 64 -35.59 -52.18 19.12
CA ARG A 64 -36.04 -53.28 18.26
C ARG A 64 -37.57 -53.23 17.98
N ASP A 65 -38.30 -52.27 18.52
CA ASP A 65 -39.73 -52.14 18.28
C ASP A 65 -39.97 -51.56 16.86
N PRO A 66 -40.54 -52.33 15.93
CA PRO A 66 -40.80 -51.90 14.56
C PRO A 66 -41.93 -50.87 14.43
N GLU A 67 -42.73 -50.65 15.46
CA GLU A 67 -43.90 -49.73 15.42
C GLU A 67 -43.56 -48.29 15.84
N ALA A 68 -42.38 -48.02 16.27
CA ALA A 68 -41.95 -46.65 16.63
C ALA A 68 -41.90 -45.73 15.39
N THR A 69 -43.00 -45.05 15.09
CA THR A 69 -43.05 -44.05 14.01
C THR A 69 -42.78 -42.63 14.53
N GLY A 70 -41.92 -41.91 13.88
CA GLY A 70 -41.61 -40.49 14.19
C GLY A 70 -41.50 -39.65 12.91
N ALA A 71 -42.16 -38.48 12.90
CA ALA A 71 -42.06 -37.59 11.75
C ALA A 71 -40.62 -37.07 11.51
N GLU A 72 -40.30 -36.77 10.25
CA GLU A 72 -39.09 -36.06 9.87
C GLU A 72 -38.96 -34.76 10.66
N LYS A 73 -37.77 -34.41 11.12
CA LYS A 73 -37.52 -33.17 11.84
C LYS A 73 -36.55 -32.31 11.06
N ALA A 74 -36.61 -31.00 11.25
CA ALA A 74 -35.68 -30.06 10.68
C ALA A 74 -35.13 -29.09 11.75
N LYS A 75 -33.95 -28.61 11.53
CA LYS A 75 -33.31 -27.55 12.31
C LYS A 75 -32.68 -26.54 11.37
N ILE A 76 -32.79 -25.27 11.72
CA ILE A 76 -32.15 -24.20 10.98
C ILE A 76 -30.90 -23.75 11.76
N ARG A 77 -29.80 -23.57 11.05
CA ARG A 77 -28.57 -23.00 11.55
C ARG A 77 -28.14 -21.84 10.67
N PHE A 78 -27.47 -20.88 11.26
CA PHE A 78 -26.90 -19.72 10.55
C PHE A 78 -25.39 -19.84 10.44
N SER A 79 -24.84 -19.30 9.35
CA SER A 79 -23.40 -19.10 9.22
C SER A 79 -22.87 -18.17 10.32
N ARG A 80 -21.57 -18.18 10.52
CA ARG A 80 -20.92 -17.35 11.56
C ARG A 80 -21.07 -15.85 11.28
N ASP A 81 -21.11 -15.47 10.01
CA ASP A 81 -21.33 -14.09 9.54
C ASP A 81 -22.82 -13.70 9.48
N GLY A 82 -23.73 -14.64 9.76
CA GLY A 82 -25.18 -14.42 9.73
C GLY A 82 -25.77 -14.29 8.33
N LEU A 83 -25.00 -14.46 7.25
CA LEU A 83 -25.45 -14.24 5.88
C LEU A 83 -26.14 -15.45 5.23
N THR A 84 -25.96 -16.66 5.76
CA THR A 84 -26.54 -17.87 5.18
C THR A 84 -27.32 -18.65 6.23
N ALA A 85 -28.52 -19.05 5.89
CA ALA A 85 -29.31 -20.01 6.67
C ALA A 85 -29.23 -21.39 6.04
N TYR A 86 -28.96 -22.39 6.88
CA TYR A 86 -28.83 -23.80 6.50
C TYR A 86 -29.97 -24.60 7.09
N LEU A 87 -30.57 -25.43 6.26
CA LEU A 87 -31.52 -26.44 6.65
C LEU A 87 -30.79 -27.76 6.97
N ILE A 88 -31.04 -28.32 8.14
CA ILE A 88 -30.54 -29.64 8.53
C ILE A 88 -31.75 -30.54 8.75
N LEU A 89 -31.93 -31.56 7.91
CA LEU A 89 -33.00 -32.54 8.01
C LEU A 89 -32.52 -33.72 8.87
N TYR A 90 -33.42 -34.19 9.71
CA TYR A 90 -33.27 -35.42 10.50
C TYR A 90 -34.27 -36.45 9.99
N PRO A 91 -33.84 -37.65 9.58
CA PRO A 91 -34.73 -38.60 8.97
C PRO A 91 -35.85 -39.05 9.91
N PRO A 92 -37.00 -39.39 9.34
CA PRO A 92 -38.11 -39.93 10.11
C PRO A 92 -37.74 -41.29 10.69
N LYS A 93 -38.32 -41.64 11.81
CA LYS A 93 -38.25 -43.01 12.37
C LYS A 93 -39.27 -43.90 11.64
N GLY A 94 -38.84 -45.05 11.16
CA GLY A 94 -39.70 -46.00 10.47
C GLY A 94 -40.47 -45.40 9.27
N ARG A 95 -41.77 -45.55 9.22
CA ARG A 95 -42.66 -44.97 8.18
C ARG A 95 -43.18 -43.56 8.49
N GLY A 96 -42.44 -42.79 9.31
CA GLY A 96 -42.83 -41.43 9.70
C GLY A 96 -43.00 -40.49 8.50
N ARG A 97 -43.88 -39.50 8.67
CA ARG A 97 -44.20 -38.51 7.62
C ARG A 97 -42.99 -37.63 7.32
N ARG A 98 -42.78 -37.32 6.04
CA ARG A 98 -41.77 -36.39 5.57
C ARG A 98 -42.24 -34.93 5.68
N LEU A 99 -41.34 -34.01 5.93
CA LEU A 99 -41.63 -32.58 5.93
C LEU A 99 -41.95 -32.08 4.51
N THR A 100 -42.98 -31.24 4.44
CA THR A 100 -43.33 -30.50 3.21
C THR A 100 -42.59 -29.17 3.14
N GLU A 101 -42.54 -28.57 1.94
CA GLU A 101 -41.96 -27.24 1.74
C GLU A 101 -42.65 -26.19 2.64
N ALA A 102 -43.96 -26.23 2.74
CA ALA A 102 -44.75 -25.33 3.58
C ALA A 102 -44.35 -25.40 5.06
N GLN A 103 -44.15 -26.59 5.60
CA GLN A 103 -43.73 -26.79 6.99
C GLN A 103 -42.34 -26.31 7.24
N VAL A 104 -41.41 -26.43 6.26
CA VAL A 104 -40.04 -25.88 6.38
C VAL A 104 -40.07 -24.37 6.29
N LEU A 105 -40.93 -23.76 5.47
CA LEU A 105 -41.10 -22.31 5.41
C LEU A 105 -41.70 -21.75 6.72
N GLU A 106 -42.64 -22.43 7.34
CA GLU A 106 -43.16 -22.06 8.66
C GLU A 106 -42.08 -22.14 9.74
N LEU A 107 -41.27 -23.20 9.70
CA LEU A 107 -40.11 -23.32 10.59
C LEU A 107 -39.10 -22.19 10.35
N ALA A 108 -38.84 -21.85 9.07
CA ALA A 108 -37.93 -20.75 8.71
C ALA A 108 -38.44 -19.42 9.27
N ALA A 109 -39.72 -19.14 9.14
CA ALA A 109 -40.35 -17.95 9.73
C ALA A 109 -40.22 -17.92 11.25
N ALA A 110 -40.42 -19.07 11.93
CA ALA A 110 -40.24 -19.19 13.38
C ALA A 110 -38.77 -18.92 13.82
N TYR A 111 -37.78 -19.19 12.96
CA TYR A 111 -36.39 -18.86 13.18
C TYR A 111 -36.03 -17.42 12.74
N GLY A 112 -37.01 -16.65 12.28
CA GLY A 112 -36.85 -15.26 11.87
C GLY A 112 -36.30 -15.11 10.44
N VAL A 113 -36.36 -16.14 9.59
CA VAL A 113 -35.92 -16.06 8.19
C VAL A 113 -37.05 -15.47 7.34
N PRO A 114 -36.92 -14.25 6.78
CA PRO A 114 -37.89 -13.64 5.89
C PRO A 114 -38.06 -14.45 4.60
N ARG A 115 -39.28 -14.50 4.11
CA ARG A 115 -39.63 -15.33 2.93
C ARG A 115 -38.93 -14.87 1.64
N ASP A 116 -38.69 -13.57 1.53
CA ASP A 116 -37.96 -12.94 0.40
C ASP A 116 -36.46 -13.25 0.35
N LEU A 117 -35.91 -13.76 1.44
CA LEU A 117 -34.51 -14.21 1.52
C LEU A 117 -34.36 -15.72 1.28
N VAL A 118 -35.46 -16.47 1.22
CA VAL A 118 -35.42 -17.89 0.91
C VAL A 118 -35.24 -18.07 -0.59
N ASP A 119 -34.29 -18.93 -0.98
CA ASP A 119 -34.13 -19.42 -2.35
C ASP A 119 -35.06 -20.64 -2.52
N PRO A 120 -36.20 -20.50 -3.28
CA PRO A 120 -37.18 -21.59 -3.41
C PRO A 120 -36.59 -22.82 -4.10
N ASP A 121 -35.67 -22.61 -5.05
CA ASP A 121 -35.07 -23.71 -5.79
C ASP A 121 -34.03 -24.45 -4.95
N ALA A 122 -33.24 -23.73 -4.14
CA ALA A 122 -32.34 -24.34 -3.19
C ALA A 122 -33.11 -25.16 -2.14
N LEU A 123 -34.23 -24.62 -1.62
CA LEU A 123 -35.10 -25.33 -0.68
C LEU A 123 -35.70 -26.61 -1.29
N ARG A 124 -36.24 -26.53 -2.52
CA ARG A 124 -36.77 -27.70 -3.23
C ARG A 124 -35.69 -28.74 -3.48
N ARG A 125 -34.48 -28.32 -3.89
CA ARG A 125 -33.37 -29.25 -4.07
C ARG A 125 -32.99 -29.94 -2.76
N ALA A 126 -32.88 -29.21 -1.65
CA ALA A 126 -32.60 -29.78 -0.34
C ALA A 126 -33.67 -30.84 0.07
N LEU A 127 -34.94 -30.53 -0.15
CA LEU A 127 -36.06 -31.45 0.14
C LEU A 127 -36.12 -32.66 -0.80
N LEU A 128 -35.66 -32.52 -2.05
CA LEU A 128 -35.56 -33.65 -3.00
C LEU A 128 -34.39 -34.57 -2.67
N ARG A 129 -33.22 -33.98 -2.44
CA ARG A 129 -31.98 -34.74 -2.13
C ARG A 129 -32.05 -35.44 -0.77
N ARG A 130 -32.62 -34.74 0.23
CA ARG A 130 -32.70 -35.19 1.62
C ARG A 130 -31.37 -35.70 2.16
N SER A 131 -30.30 -34.88 2.00
CA SER A 131 -28.99 -35.11 2.61
C SER A 131 -29.12 -34.97 4.13
N TYR A 132 -29.60 -36.01 4.78
CA TYR A 132 -29.87 -35.97 6.22
C TYR A 132 -28.60 -35.70 7.02
N LEU A 133 -28.73 -34.83 8.05
CA LEU A 133 -27.70 -34.40 8.96
C LEU A 133 -26.63 -33.47 8.32
N GLU A 134 -26.74 -33.21 7.03
CA GLU A 134 -25.90 -32.27 6.31
C GLU A 134 -26.58 -30.87 6.25
N PRO A 135 -25.84 -29.79 6.47
CA PRO A 135 -26.36 -28.45 6.35
C PRO A 135 -26.50 -28.03 4.88
N GLU A 136 -27.71 -27.88 4.37
CA GLU A 136 -27.98 -27.40 3.02
C GLU A 136 -28.40 -25.93 3.07
N PRO A 137 -27.72 -25.03 2.31
CA PRO A 137 -28.03 -23.61 2.28
C PRO A 137 -29.38 -23.40 1.54
N PHE A 138 -30.31 -22.66 2.16
CA PHE A 138 -31.63 -22.41 1.57
C PHE A 138 -32.10 -20.96 1.61
N ALA A 139 -31.43 -20.10 2.41
CA ALA A 139 -31.72 -18.68 2.44
C ALA A 139 -30.41 -17.86 2.56
N ARG A 140 -30.39 -16.71 1.92
CA ARG A 140 -29.21 -15.82 1.90
C ARG A 140 -29.60 -14.38 2.19
N GLY A 141 -28.90 -13.77 3.12
CA GLY A 141 -28.90 -12.33 3.33
C GLY A 141 -28.11 -11.56 2.26
N ARG A 142 -28.01 -10.28 2.45
CA ARG A 142 -27.20 -9.37 1.61
C ARG A 142 -26.00 -8.89 2.44
N PRO A 143 -24.75 -9.05 1.97
CA PRO A 143 -23.60 -8.53 2.68
C PRO A 143 -23.65 -6.99 2.74
N PRO A 144 -23.11 -6.36 3.79
CA PRO A 144 -22.94 -4.92 3.80
C PRO A 144 -21.89 -4.49 2.77
N GLU A 145 -22.09 -3.32 2.19
CA GLU A 145 -21.10 -2.67 1.32
C GLU A 145 -20.41 -1.56 2.11
N ASP A 146 -19.11 -1.70 2.37
CA ASP A 146 -18.36 -0.72 3.11
C ASP A 146 -18.24 0.61 2.34
N GLY A 147 -18.20 1.72 3.04
CA GLY A 147 -18.05 3.05 2.47
C GLY A 147 -16.70 3.25 1.80
N GLY A 148 -16.68 3.95 0.66
CA GLY A 148 -15.43 4.36 0.01
C GLY A 148 -14.62 5.33 0.88
N PRO A 149 -13.28 5.31 0.81
CA PRO A 149 -12.42 6.23 1.56
C PRO A 149 -12.61 7.67 1.10
N ALA A 150 -12.33 8.62 2.00
CA ALA A 150 -12.25 10.03 1.65
C ALA A 150 -11.20 10.27 0.56
N ARG A 151 -11.46 11.23 -0.32
CA ARG A 151 -10.55 11.62 -1.40
C ARG A 151 -10.32 13.12 -1.36
N MET A 152 -9.12 13.50 -1.81
CA MET A 152 -8.74 14.90 -1.95
C MET A 152 -8.27 15.15 -3.38
N ARG A 153 -8.75 16.22 -3.99
CA ARG A 153 -8.26 16.73 -5.27
C ARG A 153 -7.83 18.18 -5.11
N TRP A 154 -6.54 18.41 -5.22
CA TRP A 154 -5.95 19.74 -5.12
C TRP A 154 -6.12 20.53 -6.43
N HIS A 155 -6.29 21.83 -6.33
CA HIS A 155 -6.32 22.74 -7.49
C HIS A 155 -4.90 23.19 -7.80
N GLY A 156 -4.33 22.68 -8.89
CA GLY A 156 -2.97 23.00 -9.32
C GLY A 156 -1.88 22.27 -8.51
N GLY A 157 -0.67 22.28 -9.07
CA GLY A 157 0.52 21.70 -8.45
C GLY A 157 0.60 20.18 -8.50
N VAL A 158 1.83 19.68 -8.61
CA VAL A 158 2.14 18.27 -8.39
C VAL A 158 2.54 18.14 -6.92
N PRO A 159 2.07 17.12 -6.19
CA PRO A 159 2.62 16.84 -4.88
C PRO A 159 4.14 16.74 -4.97
N VAL A 160 4.83 17.55 -4.17
CA VAL A 160 6.30 17.63 -4.20
C VAL A 160 6.99 16.62 -3.28
N ASP A 161 6.22 15.68 -2.75
CA ASP A 161 6.81 14.55 -2.04
C ASP A 161 7.46 13.56 -3.03
N PRO A 162 8.58 12.92 -2.65
CA PRO A 162 9.37 12.08 -3.54
C PRO A 162 8.60 10.92 -4.17
N GLU A 163 7.65 10.30 -3.45
CA GLU A 163 6.90 9.15 -3.96
C GLU A 163 5.87 9.55 -5.01
N SER A 164 5.14 10.63 -4.77
CA SER A 164 4.15 11.13 -5.73
C SER A 164 4.82 11.68 -6.99
N PHE A 165 5.97 12.36 -6.82
CA PHE A 165 6.79 12.83 -7.92
C PHE A 165 7.29 11.66 -8.81
N LEU A 166 7.80 10.60 -8.19
CA LEU A 166 8.25 9.40 -8.92
C LEU A 166 7.10 8.71 -9.66
N ARG A 167 5.93 8.60 -9.03
CA ARG A 167 4.75 8.03 -9.69
C ARG A 167 4.32 8.85 -10.90
N ALA A 168 4.37 10.18 -10.84
CA ALA A 168 4.08 11.04 -11.97
C ALA A 168 5.08 10.82 -13.12
N LEU A 169 6.39 10.71 -12.82
CA LEU A 169 7.41 10.40 -13.81
C LEU A 169 7.20 9.01 -14.45
N GLU A 170 6.87 8.00 -13.66
CA GLU A 170 6.67 6.62 -14.13
C GLU A 170 5.41 6.46 -14.98
N ALA A 171 4.38 7.25 -14.72
CA ALA A 171 3.14 7.27 -15.52
C ALA A 171 3.32 7.90 -16.91
N GLY A 172 4.51 8.43 -17.24
CA GLY A 172 4.80 9.04 -18.54
C GLY A 172 4.11 10.39 -18.75
N GLY A 173 3.55 10.99 -17.70
CA GLY A 173 3.01 12.35 -17.75
C GLY A 173 4.12 13.38 -17.91
N GLU A 174 3.86 14.47 -18.64
CA GLU A 174 4.67 15.66 -18.52
C GLU A 174 4.61 16.10 -17.05
N VAL A 175 5.75 15.99 -16.37
CA VAL A 175 5.88 16.62 -15.05
C VAL A 175 5.93 18.11 -15.34
N PRO A 176 4.89 18.90 -14.99
CA PRO A 176 4.92 20.33 -15.19
C PRO A 176 6.17 20.87 -14.50
N ASP A 177 6.73 21.94 -15.05
CA ASP A 177 7.87 22.61 -14.40
C ASP A 177 7.54 22.81 -12.93
N PRO A 178 8.22 22.11 -12.02
CA PRO A 178 7.82 22.12 -10.64
C PRO A 178 8.07 23.53 -10.07
N ALA A 179 7.01 24.16 -9.66
CA ALA A 179 7.02 25.46 -9.00
C ALA A 179 6.28 25.34 -7.67
N LEU A 180 6.60 26.21 -6.73
CA LEU A 180 5.88 26.28 -5.47
C LEU A 180 4.44 26.78 -5.72
N LEU A 181 3.46 26.03 -5.25
CA LEU A 181 2.05 26.41 -5.35
C LEU A 181 1.73 27.49 -4.32
N LEU A 182 1.72 28.75 -4.78
CA LEU A 182 1.45 29.92 -3.93
C LEU A 182 -0.04 30.22 -3.88
N VAL A 183 -0.58 30.36 -2.67
CA VAL A 183 -1.97 30.66 -2.40
C VAL A 183 -2.11 31.97 -1.60
N ARG A 184 -3.27 32.64 -1.75
CA ARG A 184 -3.68 33.79 -0.98
C ARG A 184 -4.82 33.42 -0.02
N PRO A 185 -5.08 34.20 1.05
CA PRO A 185 -6.24 33.96 1.87
C PRO A 185 -7.53 34.00 1.03
N GLY A 186 -8.36 32.95 1.21
CA GLY A 186 -9.62 32.81 0.46
C GLY A 186 -9.49 31.98 -0.84
N ASP A 187 -8.27 31.69 -1.32
CA ASP A 187 -8.11 30.87 -2.52
C ASP A 187 -8.59 29.43 -2.26
N ALA A 188 -9.34 28.89 -3.23
CA ALA A 188 -9.73 27.49 -3.20
C ALA A 188 -8.50 26.61 -3.46
N ALA A 189 -8.08 25.87 -2.45
CA ALA A 189 -6.91 24.99 -2.52
C ALA A 189 -7.24 23.61 -3.13
N GLY A 190 -8.50 23.16 -2.98
CA GLY A 190 -8.91 21.88 -3.51
C GLY A 190 -10.33 21.47 -3.11
N VAL A 191 -10.74 20.26 -3.52
CA VAL A 191 -12.06 19.70 -3.21
C VAL A 191 -11.88 18.41 -2.40
N PHE A 192 -12.48 18.41 -1.23
CA PHE A 192 -12.58 17.29 -0.32
C PHE A 192 -13.86 16.48 -0.58
N GLN A 193 -13.72 15.20 -0.84
CA GLN A 193 -14.83 14.27 -0.89
C GLN A 193 -14.83 13.47 0.41
N PRO A 194 -15.84 13.63 1.28
CA PRO A 194 -15.91 12.92 2.55
C PRO A 194 -16.03 11.40 2.33
N PRO A 195 -15.66 10.59 3.34
CA PRO A 195 -15.79 9.15 3.25
C PRO A 195 -17.26 8.73 3.14
N GLY A 196 -17.53 7.70 2.36
CA GLY A 196 -18.85 7.11 2.22
C GLY A 196 -19.30 6.45 3.54
N ARG A 197 -20.61 6.50 3.82
CA ARG A 197 -21.18 5.82 5.00
C ARG A 197 -21.29 4.30 4.81
N GLY A 198 -21.23 3.83 3.56
CA GLY A 198 -21.52 2.47 3.18
C GLY A 198 -23.02 2.16 3.19
N THR A 199 -23.39 0.99 2.66
CA THR A 199 -24.77 0.50 2.60
C THR A 199 -24.93 -0.68 3.56
N PRO A 200 -25.83 -0.60 4.54
CA PRO A 200 -26.07 -1.72 5.46
C PRO A 200 -26.51 -2.97 4.70
N GLY A 201 -25.98 -4.10 5.11
CA GLY A 201 -26.41 -5.41 4.67
C GLY A 201 -27.64 -5.90 5.42
N LEU A 202 -28.08 -7.11 5.08
CA LEU A 202 -29.19 -7.78 5.74
C LEU A 202 -28.79 -9.22 6.05
N SER A 203 -28.91 -9.65 7.30
CA SER A 203 -28.63 -11.03 7.66
C SER A 203 -29.71 -11.98 7.10
N ALA A 204 -29.44 -13.27 7.07
CA ALA A 204 -30.44 -14.29 6.71
C ALA A 204 -31.67 -14.32 7.66
N GLN A 205 -31.59 -13.60 8.80
CA GLN A 205 -32.72 -13.40 9.74
C GLN A 205 -33.40 -12.03 9.53
N GLY A 206 -33.13 -11.32 8.44
CA GLY A 206 -33.72 -10.00 8.19
C GLY A 206 -33.20 -8.88 9.09
N ARG A 207 -32.13 -9.09 9.85
CA ARG A 207 -31.55 -8.07 10.73
C ARG A 207 -30.52 -7.25 9.94
N PRO A 208 -30.49 -5.91 10.10
CA PRO A 208 -29.49 -5.09 9.44
C PRO A 208 -28.09 -5.42 9.94
N ILE A 209 -27.14 -5.56 9.01
CA ILE A 209 -25.71 -5.68 9.29
C ILE A 209 -25.10 -4.33 8.97
N PRO A 210 -24.51 -3.62 9.96
CA PRO A 210 -23.95 -2.29 9.71
C PRO A 210 -22.76 -2.37 8.75
N ALA A 211 -22.72 -1.47 7.78
CA ALA A 211 -21.55 -1.23 6.95
C ALA A 211 -20.50 -0.45 7.74
N ARG A 212 -19.24 -0.61 7.39
CA ARG A 212 -18.16 0.20 7.94
C ARG A 212 -18.09 1.52 7.16
N PRO A 213 -18.00 2.67 7.82
CA PRO A 213 -17.73 3.91 7.13
C PRO A 213 -16.34 3.87 6.50
N GLY A 214 -16.18 4.56 5.38
CA GLY A 214 -14.89 4.68 4.70
C GLY A 214 -13.85 5.37 5.59
N ALA A 215 -12.59 5.05 5.40
CA ALA A 215 -11.49 5.69 6.11
C ALA A 215 -11.33 7.16 5.65
N ASN A 216 -10.93 8.05 6.57
CA ASN A 216 -10.54 9.42 6.24
C ASN A 216 -9.03 9.60 6.47
N PRO A 217 -8.19 9.36 5.46
CA PRO A 217 -6.75 9.59 5.56
C PRO A 217 -6.35 11.07 5.39
N VAL A 218 -7.26 11.94 4.92
CA VAL A 218 -6.95 13.35 4.61
C VAL A 218 -6.70 14.14 5.89
N ARG A 219 -5.59 14.85 5.93
CA ARG A 219 -5.19 15.71 7.04
C ARG A 219 -4.90 17.11 6.51
N LEU A 220 -5.72 18.06 6.94
CA LEU A 220 -5.50 19.47 6.69
C LEU A 220 -4.72 20.06 7.86
N GLY A 221 -3.53 20.55 7.55
CA GLY A 221 -2.65 21.20 8.51
C GLY A 221 -2.93 22.70 8.64
N ARG A 222 -1.93 23.41 9.15
CA ARG A 222 -2.01 24.84 9.43
C ARG A 222 -2.37 25.64 8.16
N GLY A 223 -3.20 26.67 8.31
CA GLY A 223 -3.54 27.62 7.25
C GLY A 223 -4.53 27.10 6.21
N LEU A 224 -5.13 25.94 6.42
CA LEU A 224 -6.20 25.39 5.59
C LEU A 224 -7.48 25.20 6.40
N GLY A 225 -8.62 25.39 5.75
CA GLY A 225 -9.93 25.14 6.33
C GLY A 225 -10.89 24.56 5.29
N ILE A 226 -12.00 24.01 5.78
CA ILE A 226 -13.09 23.56 4.92
C ILE A 226 -14.14 24.68 4.89
N ALA A 227 -14.55 25.08 3.70
CA ALA A 227 -15.61 26.07 3.49
C ALA A 227 -16.96 25.55 4.02
N PRO A 228 -17.98 26.42 4.20
CA PRO A 228 -19.30 26.03 4.70
C PRO A 228 -20.03 24.98 3.86
N ASP A 229 -19.63 24.77 2.60
CA ASP A 229 -20.16 23.72 1.73
C ASP A 229 -19.73 22.30 2.15
N GLY A 230 -18.82 22.19 3.13
CA GLY A 230 -18.27 20.93 3.62
C GLY A 230 -17.35 20.20 2.62
N ARG A 231 -16.98 20.82 1.51
CA ARG A 231 -16.23 20.19 0.41
C ARG A 231 -15.05 21.02 -0.08
N THR A 232 -15.19 22.32 -0.19
CA THR A 232 -14.11 23.16 -0.69
C THR A 232 -13.08 23.39 0.42
N VAL A 233 -11.82 23.06 0.16
CA VAL A 233 -10.70 23.41 1.02
C VAL A 233 -10.19 24.77 0.60
N VAL A 234 -10.10 25.71 1.54
CA VAL A 234 -9.67 27.09 1.31
C VAL A 234 -8.42 27.40 2.11
N ALA A 235 -7.54 28.21 1.53
CA ALA A 235 -6.41 28.79 2.24
C ALA A 235 -6.91 29.90 3.18
N GLN A 236 -6.57 29.81 4.45
CA GLN A 236 -6.89 30.83 5.47
C GLN A 236 -5.79 31.88 5.57
N VAL A 237 -4.59 31.55 5.16
CA VAL A 237 -3.41 32.42 5.14
C VAL A 237 -2.73 32.34 3.78
N GLY A 238 -1.95 33.38 3.45
CA GLY A 238 -1.13 33.37 2.23
C GLY A 238 0.18 32.63 2.44
N GLY A 239 0.63 31.91 1.41
CA GLY A 239 1.89 31.19 1.49
C GLY A 239 2.04 30.09 0.42
N HIS A 240 2.92 29.13 0.68
CA HIS A 240 3.10 27.95 -0.15
C HIS A 240 2.16 26.83 0.35
N LEU A 241 1.26 26.38 -0.50
CA LEU A 241 0.45 25.19 -0.27
C LEU A 241 1.34 23.96 -0.46
N ARG A 242 1.82 23.41 0.64
CA ARG A 242 2.67 22.24 0.68
C ARG A 242 1.82 21.00 0.81
N ILE A 243 1.91 20.12 -0.20
CA ILE A 243 1.15 18.87 -0.27
C ILE A 243 2.13 17.72 -0.11
N THR A 244 1.91 16.85 0.88
CA THR A 244 2.81 15.74 1.22
C THR A 244 2.04 14.45 1.50
N GLY A 245 2.79 13.34 1.55
CA GLY A 245 2.24 12.01 1.82
C GLY A 245 1.66 11.29 0.61
N PRO A 246 1.47 9.97 0.71
CA PRO A 246 1.00 9.14 -0.38
C PRO A 246 -0.35 9.63 -0.91
N GLY A 247 -0.40 10.00 -2.20
CA GLY A 247 -1.63 10.53 -2.83
C GLY A 247 -2.04 11.93 -2.38
N GLY A 248 -1.13 12.73 -1.76
CA GLY A 248 -1.41 14.10 -1.37
C GLY A 248 -2.44 14.21 -0.24
N ILE A 249 -2.38 13.35 0.74
CA ILE A 249 -3.35 13.28 1.84
C ILE A 249 -3.08 14.27 2.98
N HIS A 250 -1.88 14.84 3.04
CA HIS A 250 -1.51 15.86 4.01
C HIS A 250 -1.17 17.16 3.30
N ALA A 251 -1.74 18.27 3.74
CA ALA A 251 -1.40 19.60 3.21
C ALA A 251 -1.45 20.67 4.30
N GLU A 252 -0.61 21.68 4.13
CA GLU A 252 -0.52 22.85 4.99
C GLU A 252 -0.11 24.09 4.18
N VAL A 253 -0.36 25.27 4.68
CA VAL A 253 0.18 26.51 4.12
C VAL A 253 1.33 26.99 4.99
N VAL A 254 2.53 27.05 4.39
CA VAL A 254 3.74 27.52 5.06
C VAL A 254 4.15 28.91 4.59
N PRO A 255 4.80 29.72 5.45
CA PRO A 255 5.31 31.04 5.06
C PRO A 255 6.27 30.96 3.88
N VAL A 256 6.30 31.99 3.04
CA VAL A 256 7.20 32.10 1.88
C VAL A 256 8.00 33.37 1.93
N LEU A 257 9.33 33.23 1.87
CA LEU A 257 10.26 34.32 1.59
C LEU A 257 10.43 34.43 0.07
N ARG A 258 10.15 35.59 -0.49
CA ARG A 258 10.51 35.95 -1.87
C ARG A 258 11.77 36.80 -1.85
N ALA A 259 12.81 36.33 -2.52
CA ALA A 259 14.09 37.02 -2.61
C ALA A 259 14.39 37.39 -4.07
N GLY A 260 14.56 38.66 -4.34
CA GLY A 260 15.01 39.19 -5.63
C GLY A 260 16.53 39.08 -5.80
N GLY A 261 17.27 38.87 -4.71
CA GLY A 261 18.70 38.77 -4.74
C GLY A 261 19.38 38.39 -3.40
N PRO A 262 20.73 38.36 -3.34
CA PRO A 262 21.47 37.97 -2.14
C PRO A 262 21.19 38.82 -0.90
N ALA A 263 20.83 40.08 -1.06
CA ALA A 263 20.52 40.98 0.04
C ALA A 263 19.34 40.53 0.88
N ASP A 264 18.30 39.99 0.23
CA ASP A 264 17.10 39.50 0.91
C ASP A 264 17.36 38.24 1.73
N LEU A 265 18.42 37.50 1.41
CA LEU A 265 18.87 36.30 2.12
C LEU A 265 19.88 36.62 3.24
N ALA A 266 20.46 37.79 3.27
CA ALA A 266 21.47 38.18 4.23
C ALA A 266 21.03 38.00 5.71
N PRO A 267 19.80 38.31 6.10
CA PRO A 267 19.28 38.09 7.45
C PRO A 267 19.26 36.59 7.86
N TRP A 268 19.30 35.70 6.90
CA TRP A 268 19.22 34.25 7.07
C TRP A 268 20.56 33.53 6.88
N ARG A 269 21.66 34.26 6.77
CA ARG A 269 23.01 33.73 6.46
C ARG A 269 23.42 32.52 7.30
N ASP A 270 23.25 32.61 8.63
CA ASP A 270 23.62 31.55 9.57
C ASP A 270 22.41 30.93 10.27
N ARG A 271 21.22 31.14 9.72
CA ARG A 271 19.94 30.71 10.30
C ARG A 271 19.16 29.85 9.32
N LEU A 272 18.30 29.01 9.88
CA LEU A 272 17.33 28.25 9.11
C LEU A 272 16.10 29.09 8.85
N TYR A 273 15.69 29.26 7.57
CA TYR A 273 14.40 29.82 7.26
C TYR A 273 13.29 28.78 7.52
N PRO A 274 12.29 29.09 8.35
CA PRO A 274 11.32 28.08 8.81
C PRO A 274 10.20 27.74 7.79
N GLY A 275 10.10 28.46 6.68
CA GLY A 275 9.11 28.26 5.61
C GLY A 275 9.73 27.80 4.31
N SER A 276 9.14 28.21 3.19
CA SER A 276 9.63 27.99 1.83
C SER A 276 10.22 29.26 1.24
N VAL A 277 11.11 29.12 0.25
CA VAL A 277 11.84 30.26 -0.35
C VAL A 277 11.67 30.25 -1.85
N VAL A 278 11.38 31.41 -2.43
CA VAL A 278 11.38 31.66 -3.88
C VAL A 278 12.46 32.67 -4.21
N ILE A 279 13.39 32.30 -5.06
CA ILE A 279 14.39 33.19 -5.65
C ILE A 279 13.92 33.57 -7.05
N GLU A 280 13.72 34.86 -7.31
CA GLU A 280 13.12 35.35 -8.56
C GLU A 280 14.07 35.27 -9.79
N GLY A 281 15.35 35.06 -9.57
CA GLY A 281 16.37 34.93 -10.63
C GLY A 281 17.42 33.88 -10.28
N ASP A 282 18.67 34.18 -10.63
CA ASP A 282 19.83 33.36 -10.28
C ASP A 282 20.19 33.50 -8.80
N LEU A 283 20.62 32.39 -8.20
CA LEU A 283 21.17 32.41 -6.85
C LEU A 283 22.67 32.19 -6.90
N GLU A 284 23.44 33.24 -6.53
CA GLU A 284 24.88 33.18 -6.31
C GLU A 284 25.23 33.84 -4.98
N VAL A 285 25.52 33.01 -3.96
CA VAL A 285 25.87 33.50 -2.61
C VAL A 285 27.01 32.64 -2.03
N PRO A 286 27.95 33.27 -1.28
CA PRO A 286 29.07 32.55 -0.69
C PRO A 286 28.77 31.88 0.66
N PHE A 287 27.56 32.02 1.16
CA PHE A 287 27.11 31.46 2.45
C PHE A 287 26.00 30.43 2.28
N PRO A 288 25.84 29.49 3.22
CA PRO A 288 24.82 28.48 3.13
C PRO A 288 23.41 29.06 3.28
N VAL A 289 22.53 28.74 2.32
CA VAL A 289 21.10 29.02 2.39
C VAL A 289 20.40 27.76 2.94
N ARG A 290 19.77 27.90 4.11
CA ARG A 290 19.10 26.80 4.81
C ARG A 290 17.61 27.01 4.87
N VAL A 291 16.81 26.04 4.39
CA VAL A 291 15.37 26.14 4.25
C VAL A 291 14.70 24.91 4.84
N LEU A 292 13.76 25.09 5.77
CA LEU A 292 13.00 23.98 6.35
C LEU A 292 11.93 23.43 5.39
N GLY A 293 11.27 24.34 4.65
CA GLY A 293 10.30 23.97 3.62
C GLY A 293 10.94 23.63 2.29
N ASP A 294 10.28 24.05 1.21
CA ASP A 294 10.74 23.83 -0.16
C ASP A 294 11.38 25.11 -0.73
N MET A 295 12.20 24.97 -1.77
CA MET A 295 12.88 26.09 -2.38
C MET A 295 12.71 26.07 -3.91
N GLU A 296 12.36 27.22 -4.50
CA GLU A 296 12.31 27.45 -5.94
C GLU A 296 13.36 28.50 -6.33
N VAL A 297 14.18 28.17 -7.32
CA VAL A 297 15.11 29.10 -7.97
C VAL A 297 14.66 29.28 -9.42
N ARG A 298 14.17 30.46 -9.78
CA ARG A 298 13.62 30.77 -11.11
C ARG A 298 14.68 31.00 -12.17
N GLY A 299 15.94 30.96 -11.82
CA GLY A 299 17.11 30.95 -12.67
C GLY A 299 17.99 29.77 -12.36
N SER A 300 19.31 30.01 -12.32
CA SER A 300 20.36 29.03 -12.00
C SER A 300 20.82 29.14 -10.54
N LEU A 301 21.21 28.01 -9.98
CA LEU A 301 21.93 27.91 -8.71
C LEU A 301 23.46 27.85 -9.01
N ILE A 302 24.18 28.93 -8.73
CA ILE A 302 25.58 29.09 -9.12
C ILE A 302 26.46 29.15 -7.87
N ARG A 303 27.39 28.23 -7.72
CA ARG A 303 28.41 28.19 -6.65
C ARG A 303 27.88 28.38 -5.22
N SER A 304 26.59 28.23 -5.01
CA SER A 304 25.92 28.48 -3.73
C SER A 304 25.75 27.20 -2.93
N PRO A 305 26.13 27.17 -1.66
CA PRO A 305 25.81 26.09 -0.75
C PRO A 305 24.34 26.18 -0.36
N VAL A 306 23.60 25.11 -0.60
CA VAL A 306 22.15 25.07 -0.32
C VAL A 306 21.80 23.80 0.46
N GLU A 307 21.04 23.98 1.51
CA GLU A 307 20.49 22.92 2.33
C GLU A 307 18.97 23.12 2.46
N VAL A 308 18.20 22.24 1.79
CA VAL A 308 16.74 22.29 1.78
C VAL A 308 16.20 21.00 2.35
N LEU A 309 15.46 21.09 3.46
CA LEU A 309 14.88 19.89 4.08
C LEU A 309 13.69 19.37 3.30
N GLY A 310 12.96 20.24 2.60
CA GLY A 310 11.94 19.88 1.62
C GLY A 310 12.53 19.52 0.27
N SER A 311 11.92 20.04 -0.80
CA SER A 311 12.31 19.84 -2.20
C SER A 311 12.91 21.12 -2.80
N LEU A 312 13.82 20.96 -3.76
CA LEU A 312 14.50 22.05 -4.47
C LEU A 312 14.16 22.01 -5.96
N PHE A 313 13.63 23.11 -6.47
CA PHE A 313 13.28 23.31 -7.87
C PHE A 313 14.15 24.41 -8.47
N VAL A 314 14.94 24.06 -9.49
CA VAL A 314 15.79 25.00 -10.21
C VAL A 314 15.33 25.03 -11.66
N ARG A 315 14.87 26.18 -12.14
CA ARG A 315 14.38 26.32 -13.51
C ARG A 315 15.47 26.00 -14.53
N ASP A 316 16.65 26.58 -14.37
CA ASP A 316 17.75 26.37 -15.28
C ASP A 316 18.69 25.30 -14.77
N GLY A 317 19.81 25.63 -14.15
CA GLY A 317 20.80 24.64 -13.80
C GLY A 317 21.45 24.82 -12.44
N ILE A 318 22.07 23.73 -11.97
CA ILE A 318 22.93 23.74 -10.79
C ILE A 318 24.37 23.71 -11.28
N ILE A 319 25.11 24.80 -11.04
CA ILE A 319 26.41 25.06 -11.68
C ILE A 319 27.52 25.24 -10.64
N GLN A 320 28.64 24.50 -10.79
CA GLN A 320 29.88 24.65 -10.02
C GLN A 320 29.75 24.55 -8.49
N ALA A 321 28.72 23.90 -7.98
CA ALA A 321 28.53 23.63 -6.54
C ALA A 321 29.35 22.39 -6.08
N ARG A 322 30.70 22.44 -6.23
CA ARG A 322 31.59 21.30 -5.93
C ARG A 322 32.07 21.26 -4.49
N THR A 323 32.47 22.40 -3.95
CA THR A 323 33.10 22.51 -2.63
C THR A 323 32.06 22.27 -1.51
N VAL A 324 30.85 22.76 -1.70
CA VAL A 324 29.77 22.54 -0.74
C VAL A 324 28.62 21.87 -1.48
N PRO A 325 28.15 20.70 -1.03
CA PRO A 325 27.09 19.98 -1.72
C PRO A 325 25.74 20.71 -1.60
N VAL A 326 24.94 20.63 -2.65
CA VAL A 326 23.51 20.90 -2.60
C VAL A 326 22.86 19.70 -1.91
N GLN A 327 22.31 19.92 -0.71
CA GLN A 327 21.70 18.87 0.11
C GLN A 327 20.21 19.08 0.21
N VAL A 328 19.43 18.08 -0.17
CA VAL A 328 17.98 18.16 -0.26
C VAL A 328 17.33 16.91 0.33
N GLY A 329 16.35 17.11 1.21
CA GLY A 329 15.64 16.01 1.86
C GLY A 329 14.61 15.33 0.97
N GLY A 330 14.03 16.09 0.04
CA GLY A 330 13.03 15.65 -0.91
C GLY A 330 13.56 15.45 -2.32
N VAL A 331 12.89 16.08 -3.28
CA VAL A 331 13.22 16.02 -4.71
C VAL A 331 14.12 17.20 -5.08
N VAL A 332 15.16 16.94 -5.86
CA VAL A 332 15.82 17.96 -6.68
C VAL A 332 15.26 17.84 -8.08
N SER A 333 14.69 18.92 -8.63
CA SER A 333 14.37 19.03 -10.05
C SER A 333 15.11 20.21 -10.66
N ALA A 334 15.94 19.97 -11.68
CA ALA A 334 16.71 20.99 -12.34
C ALA A 334 16.72 20.82 -13.85
N GLY A 335 16.93 21.90 -14.61
CA GLY A 335 17.13 21.84 -16.04
C GLY A 335 18.38 21.03 -16.39
N PHE A 336 19.48 21.32 -15.72
CA PHE A 336 20.74 20.58 -15.86
C PHE A 336 21.58 20.67 -14.57
N VAL A 337 22.58 19.77 -14.47
CA VAL A 337 23.57 19.77 -13.38
C VAL A 337 24.96 19.76 -13.98
N GLU A 338 25.76 20.79 -13.71
CA GLU A 338 27.10 20.91 -14.23
C GLU A 338 28.13 21.11 -13.14
N ARG A 339 29.17 20.26 -13.09
CA ARG A 339 30.28 20.34 -12.15
C ARG A 339 29.86 20.58 -10.70
N SER A 340 28.79 19.94 -10.29
CA SER A 340 28.14 20.14 -8.99
C SER A 340 28.04 18.85 -8.21
N ARG A 341 27.99 18.95 -6.88
CA ARG A 341 27.71 17.85 -5.98
C ARG A 341 26.29 17.99 -5.43
N VAL A 342 25.46 17.02 -5.74
CA VAL A 342 24.03 16.99 -5.34
C VAL A 342 23.75 15.74 -4.52
N VAL A 343 23.15 15.91 -3.35
CA VAL A 343 22.70 14.82 -2.46
C VAL A 343 21.20 15.02 -2.19
N ALA A 344 20.35 14.09 -2.58
CA ALA A 344 18.91 14.21 -2.41
C ALA A 344 18.23 12.85 -2.29
N HIS A 345 16.96 12.82 -1.82
CA HIS A 345 16.18 11.58 -1.87
C HIS A 345 15.97 11.14 -3.33
N THR A 346 15.56 12.06 -4.18
CA THR A 346 15.33 11.82 -5.62
C THR A 346 15.90 12.99 -6.42
N VAL A 347 16.51 12.68 -7.56
CA VAL A 347 17.07 13.70 -8.46
C VAL A 347 16.44 13.54 -9.83
N HIS A 348 15.79 14.58 -10.31
CA HIS A 348 15.24 14.72 -11.65
C HIS A 348 15.99 15.81 -12.41
N VAL A 349 16.46 15.51 -13.62
CA VAL A 349 17.16 16.46 -14.49
C VAL A 349 16.49 16.44 -15.86
N ARG A 350 16.09 17.60 -16.35
CA ARG A 350 15.35 17.70 -17.59
C ARG A 350 16.22 17.59 -18.85
N ARG A 351 17.50 17.97 -18.78
CA ARG A 351 18.38 18.02 -19.96
C ARG A 351 19.61 17.13 -19.82
N TYR A 352 20.54 17.47 -18.93
CA TYR A 352 21.80 16.72 -18.82
C TYR A 352 22.48 16.86 -17.47
N VAL A 353 23.36 15.89 -17.19
CA VAL A 353 24.34 15.92 -16.11
C VAL A 353 25.75 15.93 -16.72
N LEU A 354 26.54 16.98 -16.46
CA LEU A 354 27.88 17.11 -16.95
C LEU A 354 28.90 17.19 -15.81
N LYS A 355 29.81 16.21 -15.70
CA LYS A 355 30.83 16.11 -14.66
C LYS A 355 30.27 16.29 -13.23
N GLY A 356 29.04 15.83 -13.00
CA GLY A 356 28.36 15.91 -11.73
C GLY A 356 28.76 14.79 -10.76
N ALA A 357 28.60 15.06 -9.46
CA ALA A 357 28.70 14.08 -8.40
C ALA A 357 27.32 13.97 -7.73
N ILE A 358 26.47 13.06 -8.22
CA ILE A 358 25.08 12.91 -7.76
C ILE A 358 24.95 11.69 -6.87
N ALA A 359 24.34 11.87 -5.71
CA ALA A 359 23.94 10.78 -4.81
C ALA A 359 22.45 10.91 -4.48
N ALA A 360 21.63 9.98 -4.95
CA ALA A 360 20.22 9.89 -4.64
C ALA A 360 19.91 8.66 -3.78
N LEU A 361 19.17 8.84 -2.69
CA LEU A 361 18.76 7.72 -1.86
C LEU A 361 17.90 6.72 -2.64
N HIS A 362 17.04 7.20 -3.53
CA HIS A 362 16.12 6.36 -4.29
C HIS A 362 16.41 6.37 -5.80
N THR A 363 16.16 7.47 -6.51
CA THR A 363 16.18 7.51 -7.98
C THR A 363 16.92 8.73 -8.52
N VAL A 364 17.69 8.52 -9.60
CA VAL A 364 18.15 9.56 -10.50
C VAL A 364 17.44 9.36 -11.84
N TRP A 365 16.73 10.39 -12.29
CA TRP A 365 16.01 10.37 -13.55
C TRP A 365 16.46 11.57 -14.40
N VAL A 366 17.14 11.29 -15.51
CA VAL A 366 17.41 12.29 -16.55
C VAL A 366 16.38 12.07 -17.65
N ALA A 367 15.57 13.10 -17.91
CA ALA A 367 14.49 13.01 -18.90
C ALA A 367 15.06 12.74 -20.30
N ASP A 368 14.31 11.96 -21.10
CA ASP A 368 14.67 11.66 -22.47
C ASP A 368 14.45 12.91 -23.37
N PRO A 369 15.40 13.30 -24.22
CA PRO A 369 16.62 12.59 -24.67
C PRO A 369 17.89 12.88 -23.85
N GLY A 370 17.80 13.41 -22.65
CA GLY A 370 18.93 13.89 -21.86
C GLY A 370 19.98 12.84 -21.49
N ASP A 371 21.13 13.31 -21.06
CA ASP A 371 22.31 12.48 -20.89
C ASP A 371 23.07 12.69 -19.56
N ILE A 372 23.90 11.70 -19.22
CA ILE A 372 24.85 11.73 -18.11
C ILE A 372 26.25 11.62 -18.68
N ARG A 373 27.04 12.70 -18.65
CA ARG A 373 28.39 12.78 -19.20
C ARG A 373 29.42 13.14 -18.14
N GLY A 374 30.28 12.20 -17.85
CA GLY A 374 31.38 12.38 -16.87
C GLY A 374 30.93 12.47 -15.43
N GLY A 375 31.86 12.26 -14.51
CA GLY A 375 31.59 12.25 -13.08
C GLY A 375 30.97 10.97 -12.58
N ARG A 376 30.30 11.06 -11.41
CA ARG A 376 29.76 9.90 -10.72
C ARG A 376 28.30 10.12 -10.33
N THR A 377 27.42 9.24 -10.78
CA THR A 377 25.99 9.25 -10.45
C THR A 377 25.62 7.97 -9.70
N VAL A 378 25.13 8.10 -8.48
CA VAL A 378 24.77 6.98 -7.61
C VAL A 378 23.31 7.08 -7.20
N ALA A 379 22.57 5.98 -7.28
CA ALA A 379 21.19 5.86 -6.76
C ALA A 379 21.00 4.59 -5.93
N GLY A 380 20.12 4.64 -4.96
CA GLY A 380 19.75 3.45 -4.18
C GLY A 380 19.00 2.42 -5.02
N ARG A 381 18.09 2.86 -5.88
CA ARG A 381 17.18 1.96 -6.59
C ARG A 381 17.27 2.06 -8.11
N ARG A 382 17.22 3.26 -8.69
CA ARG A 382 17.10 3.40 -10.14
C ARG A 382 17.93 4.58 -10.70
N ILE A 383 18.57 4.34 -11.83
CA ILE A 383 19.11 5.40 -12.69
C ILE A 383 18.45 5.24 -14.07
N ARG A 384 17.88 6.31 -14.60
CA ARG A 384 17.34 6.36 -15.96
C ARG A 384 17.88 7.58 -16.70
N ALA A 385 18.34 7.40 -17.93
CA ALA A 385 18.78 8.48 -18.80
C ALA A 385 18.52 8.11 -20.28
N GLY A 386 18.49 9.10 -21.15
CA GLY A 386 18.53 8.88 -22.58
C GLY A 386 19.87 8.29 -23.01
N GLU A 387 20.98 8.96 -22.66
CA GLU A 387 22.33 8.47 -22.94
C GLU A 387 23.23 8.51 -21.68
N ILE A 388 24.17 7.56 -21.58
CA ILE A 388 25.18 7.53 -20.53
C ILE A 388 26.56 7.49 -21.17
N GLY A 389 27.44 8.40 -20.77
CA GLY A 389 28.75 8.63 -21.37
C GLY A 389 28.68 9.54 -22.61
N ASN A 390 29.74 9.59 -23.37
CA ASN A 390 29.82 10.30 -24.64
C ASN A 390 30.83 9.62 -25.59
N PRO A 391 30.82 9.95 -26.90
CA PRO A 391 31.75 9.36 -27.87
C PRO A 391 33.24 9.57 -27.54
N ASN A 392 33.56 10.64 -26.81
CA ASN A 392 34.96 10.99 -26.44
C ASN A 392 35.40 10.25 -25.16
N ALA A 393 34.70 9.24 -24.71
CA ALA A 393 35.03 8.39 -23.56
C ALA A 393 35.33 9.18 -22.26
N LEU A 394 34.60 10.28 -22.02
CA LEU A 394 34.71 11.02 -20.77
C LEU A 394 34.39 10.10 -19.61
N ALA A 395 35.30 9.95 -18.65
CA ALA A 395 35.17 9.05 -17.51
C ALA A 395 33.82 9.27 -16.80
N THR A 396 32.88 8.29 -16.97
CA THR A 396 31.54 8.34 -16.46
C THR A 396 31.26 7.08 -15.63
N GLU A 397 30.90 7.26 -14.38
CA GLU A 397 30.51 6.17 -13.49
C GLU A 397 29.03 6.31 -13.10
N VAL A 398 28.27 5.23 -13.27
CA VAL A 398 26.90 5.10 -12.79
C VAL A 398 26.80 3.92 -11.85
N ALA A 399 26.17 4.10 -10.69
CA ALA A 399 26.07 3.05 -9.68
C ALA A 399 24.67 2.96 -9.08
N ALA A 400 24.14 1.75 -8.92
CA ALA A 400 22.85 1.52 -8.27
C ALA A 400 22.91 0.37 -7.25
N GLY A 401 22.05 0.43 -6.22
CA GLY A 401 22.01 -0.61 -5.19
C GLY A 401 23.26 -0.63 -4.28
N MET A 402 23.84 0.52 -4.00
CA MET A 402 25.10 0.66 -3.26
C MET A 402 24.84 0.80 -1.76
N ALA A 403 25.15 -0.23 -0.97
CA ALA A 403 24.97 -0.23 0.49
C ALA A 403 25.55 0.99 1.24
N PRO A 404 26.74 1.53 0.90
CA PRO A 404 27.28 2.72 1.58
C PRO A 404 26.44 3.98 1.48
N LEU A 405 25.48 4.01 0.54
CA LEU A 405 24.56 5.14 0.36
C LEU A 405 23.65 5.32 1.58
N ALA A 406 23.15 4.23 2.17
CA ALA A 406 22.30 4.28 3.37
C ALA A 406 23.01 5.02 4.52
N ALA A 407 24.24 4.64 4.84
CA ALA A 407 25.01 5.28 5.90
C ALA A 407 25.24 6.79 5.65
N THR A 408 25.38 7.18 4.38
CA THR A 408 25.53 8.60 4.00
C THR A 408 24.27 9.39 4.33
N PHE A 409 23.08 8.87 3.98
CA PHE A 409 21.81 9.53 4.24
C PHE A 409 21.41 9.47 5.71
N GLU A 410 21.62 8.35 6.38
CA GLU A 410 21.41 8.24 7.81
C GLU A 410 22.20 9.31 8.60
N LYS A 411 23.49 9.47 8.29
CA LYS A 411 24.34 10.50 8.89
C LYS A 411 23.82 11.90 8.58
N LEU A 412 23.40 12.17 7.35
CA LEU A 412 22.84 13.45 6.94
C LEU A 412 21.57 13.78 7.72
N TYR A 413 20.63 12.86 7.78
CA TYR A 413 19.33 13.04 8.44
C TYR A 413 19.49 13.19 9.97
N ARG A 414 20.36 12.41 10.59
CA ARG A 414 20.73 12.60 12.02
C ARG A 414 21.35 13.97 12.28
N SER A 415 22.18 14.45 11.37
CA SER A 415 22.77 15.79 11.45
C SER A 415 21.70 16.89 11.42
N TRP A 416 20.69 16.73 10.54
CA TRP A 416 19.55 17.67 10.48
C TRP A 416 18.70 17.61 11.72
N ALA A 417 18.33 16.43 12.18
CA ALA A 417 17.54 16.25 13.40
C ALA A 417 18.20 16.94 14.60
N ARG A 418 19.51 16.74 14.79
CA ARG A 418 20.27 17.37 15.90
C ARG A 418 20.24 18.90 15.78
N ARG A 419 20.54 19.45 14.61
CA ARG A 419 20.56 20.92 14.44
C ARG A 419 19.17 21.54 14.65
N LEU A 420 18.13 20.90 14.15
CA LEU A 420 16.75 21.36 14.35
C LEU A 420 16.32 21.34 15.82
N SER A 421 16.80 20.39 16.61
CA SER A 421 16.51 20.34 18.06
C SER A 421 17.17 21.49 18.85
N GLU A 422 18.22 22.09 18.30
CA GLU A 422 18.94 23.22 18.88
C GLU A 422 18.37 24.58 18.42
N GLU A 423 17.55 24.61 17.35
CA GLU A 423 16.91 25.82 16.82
C GLU A 423 15.79 26.32 17.73
N LYS A 424 15.74 27.63 17.97
CA LYS A 424 14.61 28.24 18.70
C LYS A 424 13.38 28.27 17.81
N PRO A 425 12.18 27.96 18.35
CA PRO A 425 10.97 28.04 17.59
C PRO A 425 10.77 29.48 17.07
N PRO A 426 10.49 29.65 15.77
CA PRO A 426 10.09 30.95 15.21
C PRO A 426 8.72 31.31 15.76
N GLY A 427 8.39 32.61 15.89
CA GLY A 427 7.08 33.05 16.31
C GLY A 427 5.96 32.58 15.38
N GLU A 428 6.25 32.50 14.07
CA GLU A 428 5.33 32.04 13.03
C GLU A 428 6.07 31.03 12.15
N GLY A 429 5.40 29.92 11.77
CA GLY A 429 5.96 28.88 10.89
C GLY A 429 5.98 27.48 11.48
N PRO A 430 6.48 26.47 10.73
CA PRO A 430 6.66 25.10 11.20
C PRO A 430 7.55 25.03 12.43
N ASN A 431 7.20 24.15 13.35
CA ASN A 431 7.97 23.95 14.59
C ASN A 431 9.26 23.16 14.30
N PRO A 432 10.46 23.70 14.55
CA PRO A 432 11.71 22.97 14.32
C PRO A 432 11.83 21.67 15.13
N ALA A 433 11.25 21.60 16.34
CA ALA A 433 11.27 20.39 17.15
C ALA A 433 10.45 19.25 16.56
N GLU A 434 9.29 19.54 15.94
CA GLU A 434 8.52 18.55 15.22
C GLU A 434 9.28 18.06 13.97
N ALA A 435 9.91 18.98 13.25
CA ALA A 435 10.77 18.64 12.13
C ALA A 435 11.99 17.81 12.56
N ALA A 436 12.59 18.11 13.71
CA ALA A 436 13.67 17.31 14.28
C ALA A 436 13.26 15.86 14.54
N ALA A 437 12.06 15.66 15.14
CA ALA A 437 11.52 14.32 15.39
C ALA A 437 11.29 13.54 14.09
N GLN A 438 10.71 14.19 13.06
CA GLN A 438 10.50 13.58 11.74
C GLN A 438 11.82 13.17 11.06
N TRP A 439 12.87 14.00 11.16
CA TRP A 439 14.17 13.67 10.57
C TRP A 439 14.92 12.59 11.35
N ALA A 440 14.73 12.51 12.67
CA ALA A 440 15.24 11.41 13.48
C ALA A 440 14.57 10.07 13.09
N GLU A 441 13.25 10.07 12.91
CA GLU A 441 12.50 8.91 12.42
C GLU A 441 12.95 8.50 11.01
N ARG A 442 13.07 9.45 10.10
CA ARG A 442 13.58 9.18 8.73
C ARG A 442 15.01 8.62 8.74
N ALA A 443 15.86 9.08 9.65
CA ALA A 443 17.20 8.52 9.78
C ALA A 443 17.18 7.04 10.21
N GLY A 444 16.27 6.66 11.11
CA GLY A 444 16.07 5.28 11.53
C GLY A 444 15.40 4.39 10.47
N ALA A 445 14.64 5.01 9.56
CA ALA A 445 13.94 4.32 8.48
C ALA A 445 14.74 4.21 7.17
N VAL A 446 16.02 4.69 7.11
CA VAL A 446 16.85 4.55 5.92
C VAL A 446 17.17 3.09 5.66
N GLU A 447 16.55 2.53 4.64
CA GLU A 447 16.81 1.15 4.22
C GLU A 447 18.14 1.04 3.45
N THR A 448 18.83 -0.08 3.66
CA THR A 448 20.01 -0.40 2.85
C THR A 448 19.56 -0.75 1.42
N PRO A 449 20.05 -0.06 0.38
CA PRO A 449 19.68 -0.35 -0.99
C PRO A 449 19.93 -1.81 -1.36
N ASP A 450 18.91 -2.47 -1.92
CA ASP A 450 19.01 -3.84 -2.43
C ASP A 450 19.54 -3.85 -3.87
N PRO A 451 20.72 -4.43 -4.13
CA PRO A 451 21.25 -4.54 -5.48
C PRO A 451 20.35 -5.33 -6.44
N LEU A 452 19.58 -6.32 -5.93
CA LEU A 452 18.69 -7.15 -6.74
C LEU A 452 17.49 -6.35 -7.27
N ALA A 453 17.00 -5.39 -6.49
CA ALA A 453 15.92 -4.49 -6.88
C ALA A 453 16.40 -3.30 -7.73
N ALA A 454 17.72 -3.05 -7.77
CA ALA A 454 18.28 -1.90 -8.46
C ALA A 454 18.28 -2.08 -9.99
N ARG A 455 18.09 -0.97 -10.72
CA ARG A 455 18.09 -0.94 -12.19
C ARG A 455 18.78 0.32 -12.72
N ILE A 456 19.53 0.16 -13.83
CA ILE A 456 20.09 1.29 -14.60
C ILE A 456 19.61 1.11 -16.03
N SER A 457 18.90 2.11 -16.57
CA SER A 457 18.27 2.07 -17.89
C SER A 457 18.74 3.21 -18.76
N ALA A 458 19.10 2.92 -20.02
CA ALA A 458 19.46 3.95 -20.99
C ALA A 458 19.09 3.50 -22.43
N ARG A 459 18.81 4.49 -23.31
CA ARG A 459 18.67 4.23 -24.76
C ARG A 459 20.02 3.93 -25.40
N LYS A 460 21.09 4.56 -24.86
CA LYS A 460 22.44 4.37 -25.35
C LYS A 460 23.46 4.54 -24.23
N VAL A 461 24.45 3.67 -24.21
CA VAL A 461 25.61 3.78 -23.31
C VAL A 461 26.88 3.74 -24.15
N HIS A 462 27.74 4.70 -23.92
CA HIS A 462 28.98 4.87 -24.66
C HIS A 462 30.15 4.05 -24.09
N PRO A 463 31.23 3.83 -24.86
CA PRO A 463 32.46 3.19 -24.36
C PRO A 463 33.07 3.98 -23.22
N GLY A 464 33.82 3.31 -22.34
CA GLY A 464 34.47 3.91 -21.19
C GLY A 464 33.56 4.17 -19.99
N VAL A 465 32.23 3.89 -20.10
CA VAL A 465 31.30 3.99 -18.98
C VAL A 465 31.50 2.82 -18.02
N THR A 466 31.62 3.13 -16.75
CA THR A 466 31.67 2.14 -15.66
C THR A 466 30.31 2.04 -14.99
N VAL A 467 29.75 0.84 -15.00
CA VAL A 467 28.48 0.51 -14.34
C VAL A 467 28.77 -0.31 -13.08
N ARG A 468 28.28 0.13 -11.92
CA ARG A 468 28.39 -0.60 -10.65
C ARG A 468 27.00 -0.97 -10.11
N MET A 469 26.88 -2.20 -9.63
CA MET A 469 25.66 -2.64 -8.97
C MET A 469 26.03 -3.55 -7.78
N GLY A 470 25.71 -3.13 -6.57
CA GLY A 470 26.21 -3.82 -5.37
C GLY A 470 27.73 -3.92 -5.36
N SER A 471 28.25 -5.14 -5.32
CA SER A 471 29.70 -5.44 -5.38
C SER A 471 30.24 -5.61 -6.82
N ALA A 472 29.36 -5.66 -7.81
CA ALA A 472 29.74 -5.96 -9.19
C ALA A 472 30.07 -4.69 -9.98
N VAL A 473 31.05 -4.79 -10.89
CA VAL A 473 31.50 -3.70 -11.76
C VAL A 473 31.61 -4.20 -13.18
N ARG A 474 31.19 -3.37 -14.13
CA ARG A 474 31.35 -3.61 -15.56
C ARG A 474 31.72 -2.32 -16.28
N THR A 475 32.79 -2.34 -17.04
CA THR A 475 33.16 -1.23 -17.94
C THR A 475 32.80 -1.62 -19.37
N LEU A 476 32.23 -0.69 -20.13
CA LEU A 476 31.80 -0.93 -21.51
C LEU A 476 32.94 -0.56 -22.46
N GLU A 477 33.27 -1.47 -23.36
CA GLU A 477 34.31 -1.30 -24.39
C GLU A 477 33.73 -0.81 -25.72
N SER A 478 32.44 -1.07 -25.97
CA SER A 478 31.73 -0.68 -27.18
C SER A 478 30.38 -0.03 -26.85
N PRO A 479 29.83 0.81 -27.75
CA PRO A 479 28.53 1.42 -27.54
C PRO A 479 27.44 0.35 -27.53
N ILE A 480 26.44 0.53 -26.66
CA ILE A 480 25.31 -0.39 -26.52
C ILE A 480 24.02 0.37 -26.26
N GLY A 481 22.90 -0.17 -26.71
CA GLY A 481 21.56 0.34 -26.37
C GLY A 481 20.51 -0.14 -27.36
N PRO A 482 19.21 0.00 -27.00
CA PRO A 482 18.71 0.29 -25.65
C PRO A 482 18.98 -0.82 -24.64
N VAL A 483 19.21 -0.48 -23.40
CA VAL A 483 19.70 -1.43 -22.41
C VAL A 483 19.18 -1.19 -21.00
N ASP A 484 18.95 -2.28 -20.28
CA ASP A 484 18.75 -2.32 -18.84
C ASP A 484 19.87 -3.13 -18.19
N PHE A 485 20.50 -2.54 -17.17
CA PHE A 485 21.45 -3.25 -16.31
C PHE A 485 20.74 -3.66 -15.01
N SER A 486 21.01 -4.88 -14.59
CA SER A 486 20.56 -5.47 -13.33
C SER A 486 21.69 -6.18 -12.61
N PHE A 487 21.54 -6.38 -11.32
CA PHE A 487 22.46 -7.20 -10.54
C PHE A 487 21.98 -8.66 -10.54
N GLU A 488 22.87 -9.59 -10.83
CA GLU A 488 22.62 -11.02 -10.68
C GLU A 488 23.57 -11.64 -9.67
N ARG A 489 23.06 -12.48 -8.78
CA ARG A 489 23.86 -13.20 -7.80
C ARG A 489 24.33 -14.52 -8.40
N PHE A 490 25.62 -14.77 -8.34
CA PHE A 490 26.26 -16.03 -8.75
C PHE A 490 27.04 -16.59 -7.57
N GLY A 491 26.44 -17.46 -6.77
CA GLY A 491 27.02 -17.95 -5.51
C GLY A 491 27.36 -16.77 -4.57
N ALA A 492 28.61 -16.67 -4.14
CA ALA A 492 29.12 -15.58 -3.30
C ALA A 492 29.50 -14.30 -4.10
N ARG A 493 29.50 -14.36 -5.44
CA ARG A 493 29.86 -13.23 -6.32
C ARG A 493 28.63 -12.66 -7.02
N GLY A 494 28.67 -11.39 -7.35
CA GLY A 494 27.68 -10.72 -8.17
C GLY A 494 28.25 -10.37 -9.54
N ARG A 495 27.36 -10.25 -10.54
CA ARG A 495 27.69 -9.66 -11.84
C ARG A 495 26.69 -8.60 -12.24
N VAL A 496 27.13 -7.66 -13.07
CA VAL A 496 26.24 -6.73 -13.78
C VAL A 496 25.74 -7.43 -15.03
N ALA A 497 24.48 -7.85 -15.00
CA ALA A 497 23.78 -8.39 -16.15
C ALA A 497 23.25 -7.27 -17.04
N LEU A 498 23.02 -7.58 -18.30
CA LEU A 498 22.64 -6.64 -19.33
C LEU A 498 21.54 -7.28 -20.19
N THR A 499 20.39 -6.61 -20.28
CA THR A 499 19.29 -6.99 -21.15
C THR A 499 19.10 -5.90 -22.20
N ARG A 500 19.16 -6.26 -23.49
CA ARG A 500 18.80 -5.36 -24.60
C ARG A 500 17.28 -5.28 -24.69
N ARG A 501 16.75 -4.08 -24.85
CA ARG A 501 15.34 -3.82 -25.12
C ARG A 501 15.03 -3.84 -26.60
#